data_e4dc155be2a7eeffa388b2679dca2976
#
_entry.id   e4dc155be2a7eeffa388b2679dca2976
#
_cell.length_a   1.000
_cell.length_b   1.000
_cell.length_c   1.000
_cell.angle_alpha   90.00
_cell.angle_beta   90.00
_cell.angle_gamma   90.00
#
_symmetry.space_group_name_H-M   'P 1'
#
loop_
_entity.id
_entity.type
_entity.pdbx_description
1 polymer ?
#
loop_
_entity_poly.entity_id
_entity_poly.type
_entity_poly.pdbx_seq_one_letter_code
_entity_poly.pdbx_strand_id
1 'polypeptide(L)'
;MTAKLSAKNLTVIRGENCLFKDLDFALNPGELLLLEGPNGSGKTSLMRAIAGMLGLESGEIAWNGTAIQKQRQTFHGALVWLAHRTGLKSDLTLVENLRFEKSLRPQCDIELQAVLERLEIANLKRLALRSLSAGQQRRVALARLLLADVPLWLLDEPFTNLDRDGRAMVMTLVKEHLDGGGMCVMAAHQDIELDAPIVRVGL
;
A
#
# COMPACT_ATOMS: atom_id res chain seq x y z
N MET A 1 1.15 22.13 6.65
CA MET A 1 2.40 21.31 6.59
C MET A 1 2.11 20.13 5.67
N THR A 2 2.93 19.91 4.65
CA THR A 2 2.80 18.76 3.76
C THR A 2 3.20 17.48 4.50
N ALA A 3 2.43 16.41 4.36
CA ALA A 3 2.71 15.12 4.99
C ALA A 3 4.11 14.61 4.56
N LYS A 4 4.81 13.94 5.47
CA LYS A 4 6.15 13.38 5.19
C LYS A 4 6.37 12.12 6.00
N LEU A 5 6.86 11.08 5.34
CA LEU A 5 7.35 9.86 5.99
C LEU A 5 8.87 9.86 6.01
N SER A 6 9.49 9.53 7.13
CA SER A 6 10.95 9.39 7.20
C SER A 6 11.35 8.26 8.14
N ALA A 7 12.51 7.69 7.87
CA ALA A 7 13.14 6.65 8.67
C ALA A 7 14.60 7.01 8.91
N LYS A 8 15.10 6.73 10.12
CA LYS A 8 16.49 6.99 10.50
C LYS A 8 17.06 5.80 11.27
N ASN A 9 18.25 5.34 10.82
CA ASN A 9 19.04 4.28 11.43
C ASN A 9 18.21 3.01 11.72
N LEU A 10 17.31 2.62 10.80
CA LEU A 10 16.46 1.47 11.00
C LEU A 10 17.27 0.18 10.98
N THR A 11 17.13 -0.61 12.02
CA THR A 11 17.64 -1.97 12.09
C THR A 11 16.51 -2.92 12.44
N VAL A 12 16.38 -4.00 11.68
CA VAL A 12 15.42 -5.06 11.95
C VAL A 12 16.14 -6.40 11.97
N ILE A 13 15.98 -7.12 13.07
CA ILE A 13 16.49 -8.46 13.30
C ILE A 13 15.29 -9.42 13.40
N ARG A 14 15.37 -10.57 12.76
CA ARG A 14 14.37 -11.64 12.85
C ARG A 14 15.03 -12.97 13.17
N GLY A 15 14.86 -13.42 14.41
CA GLY A 15 15.64 -14.54 14.95
C GLY A 15 17.12 -14.16 15.00
N GLU A 16 17.98 -14.92 14.35
CA GLU A 16 19.43 -14.63 14.25
C GLU A 16 19.80 -13.81 13.01
N ASN A 17 18.83 -13.51 12.12
CA ASN A 17 19.10 -12.85 10.86
C ASN A 17 18.83 -11.35 10.96
N CYS A 18 19.85 -10.53 10.67
CA CYS A 18 19.70 -9.10 10.42
C CYS A 18 19.14 -8.92 9.00
N LEU A 19 17.91 -8.42 8.87
CA LEU A 19 17.25 -8.20 7.59
C LEU A 19 17.78 -6.92 6.91
N PHE A 20 17.94 -5.85 7.68
CA PHE A 20 18.58 -4.61 7.25
C PHE A 20 19.10 -3.85 8.47
N LYS A 21 20.13 -3.05 8.26
CA LYS A 21 20.82 -2.30 9.29
C LYS A 21 21.10 -0.87 8.82
N ASP A 22 20.96 0.08 9.75
CA ASP A 22 21.26 1.51 9.56
C ASP A 22 20.59 2.10 8.30
N LEU A 23 19.34 1.66 8.02
CA LEU A 23 18.59 2.08 6.83
C LEU A 23 17.94 3.45 7.08
N ASP A 24 18.21 4.38 6.15
CA ASP A 24 17.63 5.71 6.14
C ASP A 24 16.83 5.95 4.86
N PHE A 25 15.70 6.64 4.99
CA PHE A 25 14.98 7.18 3.84
C PHE A 25 14.10 8.36 4.24
N ALA A 26 13.73 9.17 3.26
CA ALA A 26 12.70 10.18 3.38
C ALA A 26 11.81 10.14 2.15
N LEU A 27 10.50 10.28 2.35
CA LEU A 27 9.48 10.28 1.32
C LEU A 27 8.60 11.51 1.49
N ASN A 28 8.52 12.33 0.45
CA ASN A 28 7.73 13.55 0.41
C ASN A 28 6.47 13.34 -0.44
N PRO A 29 5.48 14.24 -0.36
CA PRO A 29 4.33 14.21 -1.26
C PRO A 29 4.73 14.18 -2.73
N GLY A 30 4.03 13.36 -3.50
CA GLY A 30 4.31 13.15 -4.93
C GLY A 30 5.44 12.17 -5.22
N GLU A 31 6.04 11.55 -4.21
CA GLU A 31 7.17 10.62 -4.39
C GLU A 31 6.76 9.15 -4.20
N LEU A 32 7.42 8.28 -4.97
CA LEU A 32 7.40 6.83 -4.82
C LEU A 32 8.67 6.35 -4.10
N LEU A 33 8.53 5.63 -2.99
CA LEU A 33 9.60 4.83 -2.40
C LEU A 33 9.54 3.42 -2.97
N LEU A 34 10.50 3.05 -3.80
CA LEU A 34 10.61 1.72 -4.39
C LEU A 34 11.57 0.86 -3.57
N LEU A 35 11.05 -0.25 -3.03
CA LEU A 35 11.83 -1.23 -2.30
C LEU A 35 12.32 -2.32 -3.26
N GLU A 36 13.64 -2.42 -3.43
CA GLU A 36 14.30 -3.34 -4.35
C GLU A 36 15.05 -4.43 -3.57
N GLY A 37 15.22 -5.58 -4.20
CA GLY A 37 15.97 -6.70 -3.63
C GLY A 37 15.33 -8.05 -3.94
N PRO A 38 16.06 -9.15 -3.73
CA PRO A 38 15.58 -10.51 -3.99
C PRO A 38 14.43 -10.90 -3.05
N ASN A 39 13.81 -12.05 -3.34
CA ASN A 39 12.81 -12.63 -2.43
C ASN A 39 13.48 -12.95 -1.08
N GLY A 40 12.81 -12.58 0.01
CA GLY A 40 13.33 -12.80 1.36
C GLY A 40 14.27 -11.70 1.88
N SER A 41 14.62 -10.67 1.09
CA SER A 41 15.52 -9.59 1.51
C SER A 41 14.98 -8.68 2.63
N GLY A 42 13.68 -8.77 2.94
CA GLY A 42 13.09 -7.96 4.01
C GLY A 42 12.09 -6.89 3.56
N LYS A 43 11.75 -6.78 2.26
CA LYS A 43 10.81 -5.77 1.74
C LYS A 43 9.48 -5.73 2.49
N THR A 44 8.81 -6.88 2.63
CA THR A 44 7.57 -6.98 3.43
C THR A 44 7.81 -6.67 4.91
N SER A 45 8.99 -6.99 5.45
CA SER A 45 9.34 -6.67 6.85
C SER A 45 9.52 -5.17 7.03
N LEU A 46 10.14 -4.48 6.08
CA LEU A 46 10.24 -3.02 6.09
C LEU A 46 8.84 -2.38 5.97
N MET A 47 7.98 -2.87 5.09
CA MET A 47 6.59 -2.40 5.02
C MET A 47 5.82 -2.61 6.32
N ARG A 48 6.02 -3.75 7.00
CA ARG A 48 5.42 -3.99 8.32
C ARG A 48 5.97 -3.05 9.38
N ALA A 49 7.27 -2.73 9.34
CA ALA A 49 7.87 -1.75 10.22
C ALA A 49 7.29 -0.35 9.96
N ILE A 50 7.17 0.07 8.69
CA ILE A 50 6.53 1.33 8.28
C ILE A 50 5.08 1.36 8.78
N ALA A 51 4.32 0.29 8.63
CA ALA A 51 2.94 0.21 9.13
C ALA A 51 2.84 0.14 10.66
N GLY A 52 3.97 0.12 11.39
CA GLY A 52 3.98 -0.01 12.85
C GLY A 52 3.57 -1.39 13.37
N MET A 53 3.61 -2.41 12.50
CA MET A 53 3.25 -3.81 12.82
C MET A 53 4.45 -4.69 13.13
N LEU A 54 5.68 -4.17 12.99
CA LEU A 54 6.93 -4.84 13.31
C LEU A 54 7.77 -3.92 14.19
N GLY A 55 8.28 -4.46 15.29
CA GLY A 55 9.22 -3.74 16.15
C GLY A 55 10.57 -3.54 15.47
N LEU A 56 11.23 -2.45 15.78
CA LEU A 56 12.59 -2.14 15.36
C LEU A 56 13.56 -2.56 16.46
N GLU A 57 14.74 -3.06 16.10
CA GLU A 57 15.86 -3.23 17.01
C GLU A 57 16.45 -1.87 17.38
N SER A 58 16.60 -1.00 16.36
CA SER A 58 17.03 0.38 16.56
C SER A 58 16.45 1.29 15.47
N GLY A 59 16.57 2.59 15.68
CA GLY A 59 16.10 3.62 14.76
C GLY A 59 14.66 4.05 15.01
N GLU A 60 14.18 4.92 14.15
CA GLU A 60 12.86 5.53 14.29
C GLU A 60 12.21 5.75 12.92
N ILE A 61 10.90 5.50 12.83
CA ILE A 61 10.05 5.92 11.72
C ILE A 61 9.18 7.07 12.20
N ALA A 62 9.19 8.17 11.46
CA ALA A 62 8.42 9.36 11.79
C ALA A 62 7.43 9.73 10.68
N TRP A 63 6.25 10.15 11.09
CA TRP A 63 5.21 10.75 10.27
C TRP A 63 5.06 12.22 10.67
N ASN A 64 5.26 13.13 9.73
CA ASN A 64 5.23 14.57 10.00
C ASN A 64 6.17 15.01 11.14
N GLY A 65 7.35 14.37 11.21
CA GLY A 65 8.36 14.67 12.22
C GLY A 65 8.10 14.08 13.61
N THR A 66 6.99 13.35 13.79
CA THR A 66 6.66 12.67 15.04
C THR A 66 6.76 11.17 14.88
N ALA A 67 7.42 10.47 15.81
CA ALA A 67 7.53 9.02 15.79
C ALA A 67 6.14 8.36 15.68
N ILE A 68 6.00 7.38 14.78
CA ILE A 68 4.70 6.72 14.52
C ILE A 68 4.14 6.04 15.77
N GLN A 69 5.01 5.56 16.67
CA GLN A 69 4.62 4.93 17.93
C GLN A 69 3.88 5.89 18.87
N LYS A 70 4.19 7.20 18.78
CA LYS A 70 3.56 8.25 19.60
C LYS A 70 2.21 8.73 19.06
N GLN A 71 1.90 8.39 17.79
CA GLN A 71 0.68 8.85 17.10
C GLN A 71 0.02 7.74 16.26
N ARG A 72 0.00 6.51 16.76
CA ARG A 72 -0.46 5.33 16.02
C ARG A 72 -1.81 5.50 15.35
N GLN A 73 -2.80 6.01 16.08
CA GLN A 73 -4.16 6.16 15.56
C GLN A 73 -4.19 7.13 14.36
N THR A 74 -3.56 8.29 14.49
CA THR A 74 -3.46 9.29 13.43
C THR A 74 -2.71 8.73 12.22
N PHE A 75 -1.59 8.04 12.46
CA PHE A 75 -0.79 7.46 11.39
C PHE A 75 -1.54 6.33 10.65
N HIS A 76 -2.19 5.41 11.38
CA HIS A 76 -2.99 4.36 10.76
C HIS A 76 -4.20 4.90 10.01
N GLY A 77 -4.75 6.04 10.42
CA GLY A 77 -5.77 6.78 9.66
C GLY A 77 -5.24 7.37 8.36
N ALA A 78 -3.94 7.64 8.26
CA ALA A 78 -3.29 8.25 7.10
C ALA A 78 -2.72 7.26 6.09
N LEU A 79 -2.82 5.95 6.31
CA LEU A 79 -2.28 4.94 5.41
C LEU A 79 -3.31 3.89 4.99
N VAL A 80 -3.08 3.29 3.84
CA VAL A 80 -3.72 2.04 3.39
C VAL A 80 -2.65 1.07 2.92
N TRP A 81 -2.84 -0.21 3.21
CA TRP A 81 -1.90 -1.25 2.81
C TRP A 81 -2.57 -2.31 1.95
N LEU A 82 -2.10 -2.42 0.72
CA LEU A 82 -2.35 -3.55 -0.17
C LEU A 82 -1.26 -4.60 0.04
N ALA A 83 -1.48 -5.50 0.97
CA ALA A 83 -0.57 -6.60 1.26
C ALA A 83 -0.63 -7.68 0.17
N HIS A 84 0.35 -8.59 0.17
CA HIS A 84 0.36 -9.75 -0.71
C HIS A 84 -0.93 -10.58 -0.59
N ARG A 85 -1.41 -10.83 0.65
CA ARG A 85 -2.76 -11.36 0.89
C ARG A 85 -3.75 -10.21 0.97
N THR A 86 -4.79 -10.28 0.17
CA THR A 86 -5.76 -9.18 0.02
C THR A 86 -6.57 -8.86 1.28
N GLY A 87 -6.66 -9.81 2.23
CA GLY A 87 -7.47 -9.66 3.44
C GLY A 87 -8.99 -9.64 3.20
N LEU A 88 -9.42 -9.87 1.97
CA LEU A 88 -10.83 -9.92 1.59
C LEU A 88 -11.50 -11.20 2.12
N LYS A 89 -12.77 -11.13 2.44
CA LYS A 89 -13.57 -12.24 2.94
C LYS A 89 -14.17 -13.03 1.78
N SER A 90 -13.76 -14.30 1.64
CA SER A 90 -14.11 -15.16 0.49
C SER A 90 -15.61 -15.40 0.33
N ASP A 91 -16.34 -15.47 1.45
CA ASP A 91 -17.77 -15.80 1.47
C ASP A 91 -18.68 -14.59 1.28
N LEU A 92 -18.15 -13.39 1.48
CA LEU A 92 -18.88 -12.16 1.19
C LEU A 92 -18.83 -11.82 -0.30
N THR A 93 -19.86 -11.16 -0.77
CA THR A 93 -19.87 -10.57 -2.12
C THR A 93 -18.84 -9.47 -2.24
N LEU A 94 -18.48 -9.11 -3.47
CA LEU A 94 -17.60 -7.99 -3.75
C LEU A 94 -18.10 -6.71 -3.05
N VAL A 95 -19.37 -6.38 -3.21
CA VAL A 95 -19.92 -5.15 -2.66
C VAL A 95 -19.99 -5.16 -1.13
N GLU A 96 -20.22 -6.31 -0.49
CA GLU A 96 -20.19 -6.44 0.96
C GLU A 96 -18.79 -6.22 1.51
N ASN A 97 -17.76 -6.82 0.88
CA ASN A 97 -16.37 -6.57 1.24
C ASN A 97 -16.03 -5.08 1.19
N LEU A 98 -16.37 -4.38 0.10
CA LEU A 98 -16.02 -2.96 -0.06
C LEU A 98 -16.87 -2.03 0.83
N ARG A 99 -18.12 -2.36 1.10
CA ARG A 99 -18.93 -1.64 2.09
C ARG A 99 -18.36 -1.77 3.49
N PHE A 100 -17.87 -2.96 3.86
CA PHE A 100 -17.18 -3.16 5.13
C PHE A 100 -15.91 -2.27 5.20
N GLU A 101 -15.06 -2.27 4.17
CA GLU A 101 -13.88 -1.38 4.12
C GLU A 101 -14.25 0.10 4.24
N LYS A 102 -15.28 0.54 3.49
CA LYS A 102 -15.76 1.92 3.56
C LYS A 102 -16.28 2.29 4.95
N SER A 103 -16.92 1.35 5.66
CA SER A 103 -17.43 1.59 7.04
C SER A 103 -16.31 1.86 8.06
N LEU A 104 -15.10 1.40 7.80
CA LEU A 104 -13.93 1.69 8.62
C LEU A 104 -13.41 3.12 8.43
N ARG A 105 -13.88 3.82 7.39
CA ARG A 105 -13.48 5.16 7.00
C ARG A 105 -14.70 6.01 6.65
N PRO A 106 -15.53 6.36 7.65
CA PRO A 106 -16.84 6.98 7.42
C PRO A 106 -16.77 8.38 6.78
N GLN A 107 -15.61 9.01 6.77
CA GLN A 107 -15.41 10.35 6.19
C GLN A 107 -15.08 10.33 4.68
N CYS A 108 -14.94 9.15 4.07
CA CYS A 108 -14.67 9.03 2.64
C CYS A 108 -15.97 9.17 1.84
N ASP A 109 -16.08 10.25 1.06
CA ASP A 109 -17.26 10.55 0.21
C ASP A 109 -17.19 9.89 -1.17
N ILE A 110 -16.13 9.13 -1.48
CA ILE A 110 -15.96 8.49 -2.78
C ILE A 110 -17.08 7.49 -3.04
N GLU A 111 -17.77 7.65 -4.16
CA GLU A 111 -18.87 6.80 -4.58
C GLU A 111 -18.37 5.40 -4.96
N LEU A 112 -18.92 4.38 -4.29
CA LEU A 112 -18.53 2.98 -4.51
C LEU A 112 -18.75 2.55 -5.96
N GLN A 113 -19.85 2.97 -6.59
CA GLN A 113 -20.18 2.58 -7.97
C GLN A 113 -19.12 3.12 -8.96
N ALA A 114 -18.67 4.36 -8.80
CA ALA A 114 -17.61 4.95 -9.62
C ALA A 114 -16.28 4.17 -9.50
N VAL A 115 -15.93 3.72 -8.30
CA VAL A 115 -14.74 2.89 -8.08
C VAL A 115 -14.87 1.53 -8.78
N LEU A 116 -16.04 0.91 -8.71
CA LEU A 116 -16.29 -0.38 -9.38
C LEU A 116 -16.21 -0.29 -10.90
N GLU A 117 -16.73 0.78 -11.48
CA GLU A 117 -16.66 1.06 -12.93
C GLU A 117 -15.22 1.32 -13.35
N ARG A 118 -14.51 2.14 -12.64
CA ARG A 118 -13.10 2.47 -12.89
C ARG A 118 -12.19 1.23 -12.89
N LEU A 119 -12.47 0.25 -12.02
CA LEU A 119 -11.70 -0.99 -11.91
C LEU A 119 -12.26 -2.12 -12.78
N GLU A 120 -13.31 -1.84 -13.62
CA GLU A 120 -13.96 -2.81 -14.51
C GLU A 120 -14.50 -4.05 -13.77
N ILE A 121 -15.05 -3.86 -12.57
CA ILE A 121 -15.61 -4.93 -11.72
C ILE A 121 -17.07 -4.68 -11.34
N ALA A 122 -17.73 -3.69 -11.91
CA ALA A 122 -19.10 -3.32 -11.56
C ALA A 122 -20.11 -4.45 -11.83
N ASN A 123 -19.91 -5.24 -12.89
CA ASN A 123 -20.73 -6.40 -13.24
C ASN A 123 -20.58 -7.57 -12.25
N LEU A 124 -19.52 -7.58 -11.44
CA LEU A 124 -19.19 -8.65 -10.49
C LEU A 124 -19.69 -8.37 -9.06
N LYS A 125 -20.32 -7.23 -8.82
CA LYS A 125 -20.63 -6.70 -7.47
C LYS A 125 -21.44 -7.64 -6.57
N ARG A 126 -22.25 -8.53 -7.16
CA ARG A 126 -23.11 -9.50 -6.44
C ARG A 126 -22.48 -10.88 -6.28
N LEU A 127 -21.31 -11.13 -6.89
CA LEU A 127 -20.64 -12.41 -6.79
C LEU A 127 -19.81 -12.49 -5.49
N ALA A 128 -19.81 -13.66 -4.87
CA ALA A 128 -18.94 -13.94 -3.74
C ALA A 128 -17.47 -13.93 -4.19
N LEU A 129 -16.55 -13.44 -3.34
CA LEU A 129 -15.13 -13.31 -3.71
C LEU A 129 -14.50 -14.63 -4.17
N ARG A 130 -14.92 -15.76 -3.58
CA ARG A 130 -14.44 -17.10 -3.95
C ARG A 130 -14.79 -17.49 -5.40
N SER A 131 -15.80 -16.84 -6.01
CA SER A 131 -16.21 -17.10 -7.39
C SER A 131 -15.43 -16.25 -8.41
N LEU A 132 -14.61 -15.32 -7.94
CA LEU A 132 -13.82 -14.44 -8.79
C LEU A 132 -12.45 -15.03 -9.10
N SER A 133 -11.94 -14.75 -10.30
CA SER A 133 -10.55 -15.07 -10.64
C SER A 133 -9.56 -14.31 -9.73
N ALA A 134 -8.33 -14.79 -9.65
CA ALA A 134 -7.28 -14.13 -8.85
C ALA A 134 -7.06 -12.67 -9.30
N GLY A 135 -7.09 -12.38 -10.61
CA GLY A 135 -6.99 -11.03 -11.16
C GLY A 135 -8.18 -10.15 -10.76
N GLN A 136 -9.41 -10.70 -10.83
CA GLN A 136 -10.61 -9.98 -10.37
C GLN A 136 -10.55 -9.69 -8.87
N GLN A 137 -10.13 -10.66 -8.04
CA GLN A 137 -9.91 -10.42 -6.61
C GLN A 137 -8.84 -9.36 -6.36
N ARG A 138 -7.79 -9.30 -7.19
CA ARG A 138 -6.76 -8.25 -7.10
C ARG A 138 -7.33 -6.87 -7.42
N ARG A 139 -8.18 -6.76 -8.46
CA ARG A 139 -8.89 -5.51 -8.76
C ARG A 139 -9.83 -5.08 -7.61
N VAL A 140 -10.51 -6.02 -6.95
CA VAL A 140 -11.30 -5.72 -5.74
C VAL A 140 -10.41 -5.20 -4.61
N ALA A 141 -9.21 -5.77 -4.43
CA ALA A 141 -8.26 -5.29 -3.44
C ALA A 141 -7.74 -3.87 -3.76
N LEU A 142 -7.57 -3.52 -5.04
CA LEU A 142 -7.23 -2.15 -5.48
C LEU A 142 -8.35 -1.14 -5.15
N ALA A 143 -9.61 -1.57 -5.17
CA ALA A 143 -10.72 -0.69 -4.79
C ALA A 143 -10.58 -0.12 -3.37
N ARG A 144 -9.92 -0.87 -2.46
CA ARG A 144 -9.63 -0.40 -1.10
C ARG A 144 -8.71 0.82 -1.07
N LEU A 145 -7.76 0.91 -2.01
CA LEU A 145 -6.87 2.07 -2.12
C LEU A 145 -7.67 3.34 -2.44
N LEU A 146 -8.56 3.23 -3.43
CA LEU A 146 -9.40 4.35 -3.86
C LEU A 146 -10.40 4.76 -2.77
N LEU A 147 -11.03 3.78 -2.11
CA LEU A 147 -11.99 4.02 -1.03
C LEU A 147 -11.35 4.50 0.28
N ALA A 148 -10.03 4.39 0.41
CA ALA A 148 -9.35 4.81 1.61
C ALA A 148 -9.16 6.33 1.70
N ASP A 149 -8.97 7.01 0.57
CA ASP A 149 -8.73 8.45 0.47
C ASP A 149 -7.69 8.96 1.49
N VAL A 150 -6.51 8.34 1.46
CA VAL A 150 -5.44 8.60 2.43
C VAL A 150 -4.13 8.96 1.75
N PRO A 151 -3.26 9.76 2.37
CA PRO A 151 -2.04 10.28 1.75
C PRO A 151 -0.95 9.23 1.54
N LEU A 152 -0.97 8.08 2.24
CA LEU A 152 0.11 7.07 2.14
C LEU A 152 -0.44 5.71 1.69
N TRP A 153 0.06 5.22 0.55
CA TRP A 153 -0.19 3.87 0.06
C TRP A 153 1.02 2.97 0.30
N LEU A 154 0.79 1.79 0.88
CA LEU A 154 1.77 0.71 0.97
C LEU A 154 1.34 -0.41 0.02
N LEU A 155 2.15 -0.72 -1.00
CA LEU A 155 1.82 -1.68 -2.06
C LEU A 155 2.84 -2.83 -2.07
N ASP A 156 2.45 -3.98 -1.54
CA ASP A 156 3.29 -5.19 -1.49
C ASP A 156 2.97 -6.07 -2.70
N GLU A 157 3.86 -6.11 -3.68
CA GLU A 157 3.71 -6.82 -4.95
C GLU A 157 2.37 -6.53 -5.66
N PRO A 158 2.06 -5.26 -6.00
CA PRO A 158 0.73 -4.88 -6.48
C PRO A 158 0.33 -5.53 -7.80
N PHE A 159 1.28 -6.00 -8.59
CA PHE A 159 1.09 -6.56 -9.95
C PHE A 159 0.79 -8.06 -9.98
N THR A 160 0.84 -8.74 -8.84
CA THR A 160 0.60 -10.18 -8.76
C THR A 160 -0.80 -10.53 -9.25
N ASN A 161 -0.90 -11.56 -10.12
CA ASN A 161 -2.13 -12.03 -10.76
C ASN A 161 -2.82 -11.03 -11.70
N LEU A 162 -2.14 -9.96 -12.12
CA LEU A 162 -2.65 -9.02 -13.11
C LEU A 162 -2.01 -9.26 -14.49
N ASP A 163 -2.84 -9.16 -15.52
CA ASP A 163 -2.42 -9.08 -16.90
C ASP A 163 -1.79 -7.70 -17.23
N ARG A 164 -1.42 -7.49 -18.48
CA ARG A 164 -0.81 -6.24 -18.93
C ARG A 164 -1.69 -5.03 -18.64
N ASP A 165 -2.99 -5.13 -18.91
CA ASP A 165 -3.93 -4.02 -18.73
C ASP A 165 -4.19 -3.74 -17.25
N GLY A 166 -4.27 -4.77 -16.43
CA GLY A 166 -4.36 -4.64 -14.98
C GLY A 166 -3.11 -3.99 -14.36
N ARG A 167 -1.91 -4.29 -14.90
CA ARG A 167 -0.66 -3.62 -14.49
C ARG A 167 -0.66 -2.15 -14.88
N ALA A 168 -1.05 -1.83 -16.11
CA ALA A 168 -1.18 -0.45 -16.57
C ALA A 168 -2.18 0.34 -15.68
N MET A 169 -3.31 -0.27 -15.32
CA MET A 169 -4.28 0.29 -14.38
C MET A 169 -3.63 0.64 -13.04
N VAL A 170 -2.86 -0.29 -12.43
CA VAL A 170 -2.15 -0.01 -11.16
C VAL A 170 -1.22 1.19 -11.31
N MET A 171 -0.44 1.24 -12.39
CA MET A 171 0.50 2.35 -12.62
C MET A 171 -0.21 3.69 -12.79
N THR A 172 -1.35 3.71 -13.50
CA THR A 172 -2.20 4.89 -13.64
C THR A 172 -2.72 5.35 -12.26
N LEU A 173 -3.23 4.42 -11.45
CA LEU A 173 -3.72 4.74 -10.10
C LEU A 173 -2.62 5.32 -9.21
N VAL A 174 -1.42 4.73 -9.26
CA VAL A 174 -0.26 5.23 -8.50
C VAL A 174 0.14 6.62 -8.97
N LYS A 175 0.23 6.83 -10.29
CA LYS A 175 0.58 8.15 -10.87
C LYS A 175 -0.40 9.23 -10.42
N GLU A 176 -1.70 8.99 -10.54
CA GLU A 176 -2.73 9.95 -10.12
C GLU A 176 -2.68 10.23 -8.62
N HIS A 177 -2.42 9.21 -7.80
CA HIS A 177 -2.26 9.38 -6.35
C HIS A 177 -1.06 10.30 -6.02
N LEU A 178 0.08 10.09 -6.69
CA LEU A 178 1.27 10.94 -6.52
C LEU A 178 1.04 12.35 -7.04
N ASP A 179 0.41 12.52 -8.20
CA ASP A 179 0.05 13.83 -8.77
C ASP A 179 -0.89 14.62 -7.85
N GLY A 180 -1.77 13.91 -7.13
CA GLY A 180 -2.62 14.49 -6.09
C GLY A 180 -1.87 14.85 -4.78
N GLY A 181 -0.55 14.66 -4.73
CA GLY A 181 0.27 14.92 -3.53
C GLY A 181 0.27 13.77 -2.52
N GLY A 182 -0.20 12.59 -2.91
CA GLY A 182 -0.05 11.37 -2.14
C GLY A 182 1.39 10.85 -2.13
N MET A 183 1.65 9.82 -1.35
CA MET A 183 2.93 9.11 -1.27
C MET A 183 2.69 7.62 -1.44
N CYS A 184 3.63 6.94 -2.08
CA CYS A 184 3.54 5.49 -2.26
C CYS A 184 4.85 4.81 -1.82
N VAL A 185 4.74 3.74 -1.05
CA VAL A 185 5.83 2.78 -0.80
C VAL A 185 5.46 1.50 -1.54
N MET A 186 6.30 1.08 -2.47
CA MET A 186 6.04 -0.10 -3.31
C MET A 186 7.19 -1.10 -3.22
N ALA A 187 6.86 -2.38 -3.00
CA ALA A 187 7.76 -3.48 -3.23
C ALA A 187 7.37 -4.16 -4.55
N ALA A 188 8.28 -4.19 -5.50
CA ALA A 188 8.09 -4.84 -6.80
C ALA A 188 9.36 -5.57 -7.22
N HIS A 189 9.20 -6.63 -8.05
CA HIS A 189 10.32 -7.40 -8.60
C HIS A 189 10.70 -6.97 -10.01
N GLN A 190 9.91 -6.10 -10.62
CA GLN A 190 10.12 -5.59 -11.97
C GLN A 190 10.53 -4.13 -11.91
N ASP A 191 11.21 -3.69 -12.94
CA ASP A 191 11.52 -2.28 -13.11
C ASP A 191 10.22 -1.47 -13.20
N ILE A 192 10.20 -0.36 -12.47
CA ILE A 192 9.09 0.57 -12.43
C ILE A 192 9.51 1.82 -13.20
N GLU A 193 8.84 2.02 -14.33
CA GLU A 193 8.91 3.25 -15.11
C GLU A 193 7.70 4.10 -14.79
N LEU A 194 7.90 5.21 -14.11
CA LEU A 194 6.86 6.14 -13.71
C LEU A 194 7.37 7.56 -13.86
N ASP A 195 6.56 8.41 -14.47
CA ASP A 195 6.85 9.85 -14.57
C ASP A 195 6.54 10.55 -13.23
N ALA A 196 7.35 10.22 -12.22
CA ALA A 196 7.32 10.81 -10.87
C ALA A 196 8.68 10.62 -10.20
N PRO A 197 9.03 11.41 -9.18
CA PRO A 197 10.23 11.20 -8.40
C PRO A 197 10.22 9.83 -7.68
N ILE A 198 11.29 9.05 -7.89
CA ILE A 198 11.43 7.72 -7.29
C ILE A 198 12.64 7.72 -6.34
N VAL A 199 12.38 7.47 -5.07
CA VAL A 199 13.41 7.14 -4.08
C VAL A 199 13.60 5.63 -4.07
N ARG A 200 14.83 5.14 -4.24
CA ARG A 200 15.11 3.70 -4.27
C ARG A 200 15.82 3.25 -3.00
N VAL A 201 15.35 2.15 -2.44
CA VAL A 201 15.93 1.50 -1.27
C VAL A 201 16.21 0.04 -1.60
N GLY A 202 17.49 -0.30 -1.63
CA GLY A 202 17.97 -1.68 -1.79
C GLY A 202 18.04 -2.41 -0.45
N LEU A 203 17.55 -3.66 -0.42
CA LEU A 203 17.54 -4.54 0.76
C LEU A 203 18.29 -5.84 0.47
#